data_043f53c25a55c025b3d233d0f149b14d
#
_entry.id   043f53c25a55c025b3d233d0f149b14d
#
_cell.length_a   1.000
_cell.length_b   1.000
_cell.length_c   1.000
_cell.angle_alpha   90.00
_cell.angle_beta   90.00
_cell.angle_gamma   90.00
#
_symmetry.space_group_name_H-M   'P 1'
#
loop_
_entity.id
_entity.type
_entity.pdbx_description
1 polymer ?
#
loop_
_entity_poly.entity_id
_entity_poly.type
_entity_poly.pdbx_seq_one_letter_code
_entity_poly.pdbx_strand_id
1 'polypeptide(L)' 'LPDKQAKRIYAHFILGMTKRDIALAEGVHEKVVRVAIERGLRNLEKILKNFL' A
#
# COMPACT_ATOMS: atom_id res chain seq x y z
N LEU A 1 -6.07 -3.29 -8.65
CA LEU A 1 -5.87 -3.01 -7.21
C LEU A 1 -6.97 -2.12 -6.67
N PRO A 2 -7.45 -2.39 -5.45
CA PRO A 2 -8.34 -1.44 -4.78
C PRO A 2 -7.67 -0.07 -4.63
N ASP A 3 -8.46 0.98 -4.78
CA ASP A 3 -7.98 2.37 -4.74
C ASP A 3 -7.13 2.68 -3.50
N LYS A 4 -7.61 2.28 -2.34
CA LYS A 4 -6.89 2.55 -1.08
C LYS A 4 -5.55 1.86 -1.01
N GLN A 5 -5.46 0.63 -1.50
CA GLN A 5 -4.18 -0.09 -1.54
C GLN A 5 -3.20 0.59 -2.49
N ALA A 6 -3.67 0.99 -3.67
CA ALA A 6 -2.85 1.67 -4.65
C ALA A 6 -2.32 3.01 -4.10
N LYS A 7 -3.18 3.80 -3.48
CA LYS A 7 -2.80 5.09 -2.88
C LYS A 7 -1.78 4.92 -1.76
N ARG A 8 -1.94 3.91 -0.91
CA ARG A 8 -1.01 3.65 0.19
C ARG A 8 0.35 3.20 -0.32
N ILE A 9 0.37 2.34 -1.35
CA ILE A 9 1.62 1.91 -1.98
C ILE A 9 2.33 3.11 -2.60
N TYR A 10 1.61 3.94 -3.33
CA TYR A 10 2.15 5.15 -3.94
C TYR A 10 2.73 6.09 -2.88
N ALA A 11 1.98 6.36 -1.82
CA ALA A 11 2.43 7.25 -0.75
C ALA A 11 3.70 6.72 -0.08
N HIS A 12 3.78 5.42 0.15
CA HIS A 12 4.93 4.82 0.82
C HIS A 12 6.16 4.79 -0.08
N PHE A 13 6.05 4.28 -1.31
CA PHE A 13 7.20 4.04 -2.17
C PHE A 13 7.60 5.23 -3.03
N ILE A 14 6.65 6.04 -3.45
CA ILE A 14 6.92 7.17 -4.35
C ILE A 14 7.07 8.47 -3.58
N LEU A 15 6.18 8.76 -2.63
CA LEU A 15 6.22 9.99 -1.85
C LEU A 15 7.13 9.91 -0.63
N GLY A 16 7.66 8.73 -0.31
CA GLY A 16 8.58 8.54 0.81
C GLY A 16 7.93 8.62 2.19
N MET A 17 6.61 8.49 2.28
CA MET A 17 5.91 8.51 3.58
C MET A 17 6.11 7.18 4.29
N THR A 18 6.31 7.24 5.61
CA THR A 18 6.31 6.02 6.42
C THR A 18 4.89 5.49 6.57
N LYS A 19 4.77 4.20 6.89
CA LYS A 19 3.45 3.59 7.16
C LYS A 19 2.74 4.32 8.29
N ARG A 20 3.48 4.75 9.31
CA ARG A 20 2.96 5.54 10.43
C ARG A 20 2.42 6.89 9.97
N ASP A 21 3.15 7.58 9.10
CA ASP A 21 2.72 8.87 8.55
C ASP A 21 1.42 8.72 7.76
N ILE A 22 1.32 7.68 6.95
CA ILE A 22 0.10 7.38 6.20
C ILE A 22 -1.07 7.13 7.15
N ALA A 23 -0.84 6.32 8.18
CA ALA A 23 -1.86 5.99 9.17
C ALA A 23 -2.36 7.25 9.89
N LEU A 24 -1.46 8.14 10.27
CA LEU A 24 -1.82 9.41 10.92
C LEU A 24 -2.63 10.30 9.97
N ALA A 25 -2.23 10.39 8.71
CA ALA A 25 -2.94 11.19 7.72
C ALA A 25 -4.36 10.66 7.44
N GLU A 26 -4.54 9.34 7.45
CA GLU A 26 -5.84 8.70 7.22
C GLU A 26 -6.68 8.56 8.49
N GLY A 27 -6.10 8.77 9.66
CA GLY A 27 -6.80 8.55 10.93
C GLY A 27 -7.08 7.09 11.23
N VAL A 28 -6.21 6.18 10.80
CA VAL A 28 -6.33 4.74 11.04
C VAL A 28 -5.13 4.21 11.80
N HIS A 29 -5.22 2.98 12.29
CA HIS A 29 -4.11 2.31 12.96
C HIS A 29 -3.02 1.93 11.95
N GLU A 30 -1.74 2.02 12.35
CA GLU A 30 -0.61 1.68 11.48
C GLU A 30 -0.72 0.27 10.88
N LYS A 31 -1.23 -0.69 11.65
CA LYS A 31 -1.42 -2.06 11.19
C LYS A 31 -2.31 -2.14 9.95
N VAL A 32 -3.33 -1.29 9.88
CA VAL A 32 -4.24 -1.23 8.71
C VAL A 32 -3.46 -0.87 7.45
N VAL A 33 -2.58 0.12 7.55
CA VAL A 33 -1.75 0.55 6.43
C VAL A 33 -0.76 -0.54 6.04
N ARG A 34 -0.08 -1.14 7.02
CA ARG A 34 0.88 -2.20 6.77
C ARG A 34 0.26 -3.39 6.04
N VAL A 35 -0.88 -3.86 6.53
CA VAL A 35 -1.60 -4.98 5.91
C VAL A 35 -2.05 -4.64 4.50
N ALA A 36 -2.56 -3.42 4.29
CA ALA A 36 -3.01 -2.98 2.97
C ALA A 36 -1.84 -2.94 1.97
N ILE A 37 -0.69 -2.45 2.38
CA ILE A 37 0.51 -2.41 1.53
C ILE A 37 0.97 -3.82 1.18
N GLU A 38 1.04 -4.72 2.15
CA GLU A 38 1.44 -6.11 1.92
C GLU A 38 0.51 -6.81 0.93
N ARG A 39 -0.80 -6.66 1.11
CA ARG A 39 -1.80 -7.24 0.20
C ARG A 39 -1.70 -6.65 -1.20
N GLY A 40 -1.50 -5.35 -1.28
CA GLY A 40 -1.34 -4.66 -2.56
C GLY A 40 -0.10 -5.14 -3.31
N LEU A 41 1.01 -5.32 -2.62
CA LEU A 41 2.25 -5.83 -3.22
C LEU A 41 2.08 -7.27 -3.71
N ARG A 42 1.38 -8.13 -2.98
CA ARG A 42 1.08 -9.49 -3.41
C ARG A 42 0.22 -9.51 -4.67
N ASN A 43 -0.78 -8.63 -4.74
CA ASN A 43 -1.64 -8.51 -5.91
C ASN A 43 -0.84 -8.04 -7.12
N LEU A 44 0.05 -7.07 -6.94
CA LEU A 44 0.94 -6.60 -8.00
C LEU A 44 1.86 -7.72 -8.50
N GLU A 45 2.42 -8.49 -7.59
CA GLU A 45 3.26 -9.64 -7.95
C GLU A 45 2.52 -10.64 -8.82
N LYS A 46 1.28 -10.96 -8.46
CA LYS A 46 0.44 -11.87 -9.25
C LYS A 46 0.17 -11.34 -10.64
N ILE A 47 -0.17 -10.06 -10.74
CA ILE A 47 -0.44 -9.39 -12.02
C ILE A 47 0.82 -9.42 -12.89
N LEU A 48 1.97 -9.09 -12.33
CA LEU A 48 3.23 -9.07 -13.06
C LEU A 48 3.64 -10.48 -13.52
N LYS A 49 3.44 -11.50 -12.68
CA LYS A 49 3.71 -12.88 -13.05
C LYS A 49 2.88 -13.33 -14.25
N ASN A 50 1.61 -12.98 -14.26
CA ASN A 50 0.71 -13.34 -15.36
C ASN A 50 1.02 -12.55 -16.63
N PHE A 51 1.56 -11.35 -16.48
CA PHE A 51 1.92 -10.50 -17.61
C PHE A 51 3.26 -10.89 -18.24
N LEU A 52 4.22 -11.29 -17.41
CA LEU A 52 5.55 -11.68 -17.87
C LEU A 52 5.61 -13.16 -18.22
#